data_cb32adfecc980a5deabd57c57b982c7b
#
_entry.id   cb32adfecc980a5deabd57c57b982c7b
#
_cell.length_a   1.000
_cell.length_b   1.000
_cell.length_c   1.000
_cell.angle_alpha   90.00
_cell.angle_beta   90.00
_cell.angle_gamma   90.00
#
_symmetry.space_group_name_H-M   'P 1'
#
loop_
_entity.id
_entity.type
_entity.pdbx_description
1 polymer ?
#
loop_
_entity_poly.entity_id
_entity_poly.type
_entity_poly.pdbx_seq_one_letter_code
_entity_poly.pdbx_strand_id
1 'polypeptide(L)'
;FMHDELWAFCVGLALHLFAASCIDVTLNLYLMGHVRRQDFGRYEPVRMFFLAFSFSVGPFLGVYLRNAVNPAAPFLVGAVVVLLLGAYFFYLRFSDNPALGGKRVAVANPIRYLPRFFAQPRMTLVYLLSAIRSGWWTMYFIYVPIFCVTAGLGETMGGALVSLAVSFVMATPLLRGTIQRYGIRRVLLVGYTGAGLVTIGVGASMGLPYLAVGLILLAALFAVLCDSVGNTLFYRAVRSWERSEMATVFGSYRSVSSLAFPGVYSGVLAI
;
A
#
# COMPACT_ATOMS: atom_id res chain seq x y z
N PHE A 1 -10.85 28.79 -2.39
CA PHE A 1 -10.48 27.49 -2.98
C PHE A 1 -11.26 26.29 -2.44
N MET A 2 -12.11 26.40 -1.45
CA MET A 2 -12.47 25.19 -0.69
C MET A 2 -13.95 24.78 -0.68
N HIS A 3 -14.90 25.58 -1.10
CA HIS A 3 -16.32 25.19 -1.03
C HIS A 3 -16.97 24.87 -2.38
N ASP A 4 -16.59 25.53 -3.46
CA ASP A 4 -17.29 25.37 -4.73
C ASP A 4 -16.70 24.28 -5.63
N GLU A 5 -15.50 23.73 -5.32
CA GLU A 5 -14.82 22.74 -6.14
C GLU A 5 -14.62 21.37 -5.46
N LEU A 6 -15.20 21.14 -4.29
CA LEU A 6 -15.04 19.87 -3.56
C LEU A 6 -15.52 18.68 -4.41
N TRP A 7 -16.60 18.85 -5.13
CA TRP A 7 -17.12 17.81 -6.03
C TRP A 7 -16.14 17.49 -7.18
N ALA A 8 -15.50 18.51 -7.76
CA ALA A 8 -14.52 18.34 -8.84
C ALA A 8 -13.28 17.59 -8.32
N PHE A 9 -12.83 17.91 -7.10
CA PHE A 9 -11.75 17.18 -6.43
C PHE A 9 -12.14 15.72 -6.18
N CYS A 10 -13.34 15.44 -5.68
CA CYS A 10 -13.83 14.08 -5.45
C CYS A 10 -13.91 13.27 -6.75
N VAL A 11 -14.43 13.88 -7.84
CA VAL A 11 -14.48 13.25 -9.16
C VAL A 11 -13.08 12.99 -9.70
N GLY A 12 -12.17 13.95 -9.60
CA GLY A 12 -10.77 13.80 -10.00
C GLY A 12 -10.08 12.67 -9.24
N LEU A 13 -10.30 12.57 -7.93
CA LEU A 13 -9.76 11.50 -7.08
C LEU A 13 -10.33 10.12 -7.48
N ALA A 14 -11.64 10.03 -7.73
CA ALA A 14 -12.28 8.81 -8.17
C ALA A 14 -11.74 8.33 -9.53
N LEU A 15 -11.58 9.25 -10.49
CA LEU A 15 -10.98 8.96 -11.80
C LEU A 15 -9.52 8.53 -11.67
N HIS A 16 -8.75 9.18 -10.80
CA HIS A 16 -7.37 8.80 -10.51
C HIS A 16 -7.28 7.37 -9.96
N LEU A 17 -8.09 7.03 -8.96
CA LEU A 17 -8.13 5.69 -8.37
C LEU A 17 -8.55 4.63 -9.39
N PHE A 18 -9.53 4.95 -10.24
CA PHE A 18 -9.95 4.07 -11.32
C PHE A 18 -8.82 3.84 -12.33
N ALA A 19 -8.16 4.90 -12.79
CA ALA A 19 -7.04 4.82 -13.72
C ALA A 19 -5.86 4.02 -13.13
N ALA A 20 -5.50 4.28 -11.87
CA ALA A 20 -4.46 3.54 -11.16
C ALA A 20 -4.79 2.03 -11.06
N SER A 21 -6.05 1.69 -10.77
CA SER A 21 -6.51 0.30 -10.75
C SER A 21 -6.44 -0.37 -12.13
N CYS A 22 -6.80 0.34 -13.19
CA CYS A 22 -6.67 -0.14 -14.57
C CYS A 22 -5.22 -0.40 -14.95
N ILE A 23 -4.30 0.50 -14.57
CA ILE A 23 -2.86 0.35 -14.82
C ILE A 23 -2.32 -0.86 -14.06
N ASP A 24 -2.65 -1.02 -12.77
CA ASP A 24 -2.18 -2.15 -11.95
C ASP A 24 -2.66 -3.49 -12.51
N VAL A 25 -3.94 -3.61 -12.88
CA VAL A 25 -4.50 -4.80 -13.50
C VAL A 25 -3.82 -5.09 -14.84
N THR A 26 -3.66 -4.08 -15.69
CA THR A 26 -3.04 -4.22 -17.01
C THR A 26 -1.58 -4.65 -16.88
N LEU A 27 -0.82 -4.03 -15.97
CA LEU A 27 0.57 -4.40 -15.68
C LEU A 27 0.66 -5.85 -15.20
N ASN A 28 -0.19 -6.26 -14.27
CA ASN A 28 -0.20 -7.64 -13.76
C ASN A 28 -0.52 -8.65 -14.87
N LEU A 29 -1.49 -8.34 -15.75
CA LEU A 29 -1.82 -9.19 -16.90
C LEU A 29 -0.67 -9.27 -17.90
N TYR A 30 -0.03 -8.14 -18.20
CA TYR A 30 1.13 -8.08 -19.09
C TYR A 30 2.29 -8.93 -18.56
N LEU A 31 2.58 -8.81 -17.26
CA LEU A 31 3.61 -9.60 -16.59
C LEU A 31 3.31 -11.10 -16.63
N MET A 32 2.07 -11.50 -16.39
CA MET A 32 1.66 -12.91 -16.45
C MET A 32 1.78 -13.48 -17.88
N GLY A 33 1.64 -12.64 -18.91
CA GLY A 33 1.79 -13.04 -20.31
C GLY A 33 3.23 -13.17 -20.78
N HIS A 34 4.15 -12.35 -20.25
CA HIS A 34 5.52 -12.23 -20.77
C HIS A 34 6.58 -12.83 -19.86
N VAL A 35 6.35 -12.90 -18.55
CA VAL A 35 7.32 -13.44 -17.59
C VAL A 35 7.06 -14.92 -17.35
N ARG A 36 8.09 -15.76 -17.57
CA ARG A 36 8.00 -17.20 -17.29
C ARG A 36 7.85 -17.41 -15.78
N ARG A 37 7.07 -18.42 -15.38
CA ARG A 37 6.82 -18.72 -13.94
C ARG A 37 8.09 -18.87 -13.12
N GLN A 38 9.14 -19.41 -13.68
CA GLN A 38 10.45 -19.59 -13.02
C GLN A 38 11.20 -18.27 -12.79
N ASP A 39 10.93 -17.23 -13.60
CA ASP A 39 11.61 -15.93 -13.54
C ASP A 39 10.90 -14.93 -12.62
N PHE A 40 9.66 -15.23 -12.18
CA PHE A 40 8.93 -14.39 -11.22
C PHE A 40 9.70 -14.14 -9.92
N GLY A 41 10.48 -15.12 -9.46
CA GLY A 41 11.31 -14.99 -8.26
C GLY A 41 12.42 -13.93 -8.38
N ARG A 42 12.85 -13.61 -9.60
CA ARG A 42 13.82 -12.53 -9.89
C ARG A 42 13.14 -11.19 -10.15
N TYR A 43 11.98 -11.23 -10.78
CA TYR A 43 11.24 -10.04 -11.19
C TYR A 43 10.52 -9.36 -10.03
N GLU A 44 9.85 -10.13 -9.17
CA GLU A 44 9.03 -9.59 -8.08
C GLU A 44 9.82 -8.72 -7.09
N PRO A 45 11.05 -9.06 -6.68
CA PRO A 45 11.85 -8.17 -5.83
C PRO A 45 12.19 -6.84 -6.50
N VAL A 46 12.45 -6.83 -7.81
CA VAL A 46 12.73 -5.61 -8.57
C VAL A 46 11.49 -4.73 -8.64
N ARG A 47 10.33 -5.31 -8.92
CA ARG A 47 9.04 -4.61 -8.92
C ARG A 47 8.74 -3.99 -7.56
N MET A 48 8.94 -4.75 -6.48
CA MET A 48 8.75 -4.27 -5.10
C MET A 48 9.71 -3.15 -4.73
N PHE A 49 10.95 -3.20 -5.21
CA PHE A 49 11.92 -2.13 -5.01
C PHE A 49 11.43 -0.82 -5.65
N PHE A 50 11.03 -0.84 -6.92
CA PHE A 50 10.53 0.36 -7.60
C PHE A 50 9.24 0.89 -6.98
N LEU A 51 8.35 0.00 -6.52
CA LEU A 51 7.13 0.38 -5.82
C LEU A 51 7.48 1.08 -4.50
N ALA A 52 8.34 0.50 -3.68
CA ALA A 52 8.79 1.10 -2.42
C ALA A 52 9.53 2.43 -2.66
N PHE A 53 10.37 2.51 -3.69
CA PHE A 53 11.05 3.73 -4.08
C PHE A 53 10.07 4.85 -4.42
N SER A 54 9.05 4.57 -5.24
CA SER A 54 8.03 5.54 -5.61
C SER A 54 7.24 6.04 -4.40
N PHE A 55 6.86 5.14 -3.48
CA PHE A 55 6.18 5.50 -2.23
C PHE A 55 7.10 6.22 -1.23
N SER A 56 8.41 6.01 -1.30
CA SER A 56 9.38 6.72 -0.45
C SER A 56 9.63 8.14 -0.93
N VAL A 57 9.79 8.33 -2.25
CA VAL A 57 10.13 9.65 -2.82
C VAL A 57 8.88 10.51 -3.04
N GLY A 58 7.76 9.88 -3.40
CA GLY A 58 6.53 10.56 -3.82
C GLY A 58 6.00 11.59 -2.81
N PRO A 59 5.77 11.23 -1.54
CA PRO A 59 5.20 12.16 -0.56
C PRO A 59 6.06 13.39 -0.34
N PHE A 60 7.37 13.22 -0.18
CA PHE A 60 8.30 14.34 -0.01
C PHE A 60 8.33 15.23 -1.26
N LEU A 61 8.48 14.61 -2.44
CA LEU A 61 8.51 15.34 -3.71
C LEU A 61 7.21 16.09 -3.96
N GLY A 62 6.06 15.49 -3.63
CA GLY A 62 4.76 16.11 -3.76
C GLY A 62 4.61 17.38 -2.93
N VAL A 63 5.00 17.30 -1.64
CA VAL A 63 4.97 18.48 -0.74
C VAL A 63 6.00 19.54 -1.19
N TYR A 64 7.19 19.11 -1.59
CA TYR A 64 8.22 20.03 -2.09
C TYR A 64 7.74 20.79 -3.34
N LEU A 65 7.21 20.10 -4.35
CA LEU A 65 6.69 20.73 -5.57
C LEU A 65 5.55 21.69 -5.27
N ARG A 66 4.64 21.31 -4.37
CA ARG A 66 3.54 22.17 -3.94
C ARG A 66 4.04 23.47 -3.35
N ASN A 67 5.05 23.42 -2.48
CA ASN A 67 5.54 24.59 -1.76
C ASN A 67 6.54 25.42 -2.57
N ALA A 68 7.36 24.79 -3.42
CA ALA A 68 8.40 25.45 -4.19
C ALA A 68 7.90 26.03 -5.54
N VAL A 69 6.86 25.43 -6.13
CA VAL A 69 6.36 25.83 -7.46
C VAL A 69 4.94 26.39 -7.37
N ASN A 70 3.95 25.53 -7.18
CA ASN A 70 2.55 25.90 -6.95
C ASN A 70 1.71 24.68 -6.48
N PRO A 71 0.49 24.91 -5.95
CA PRO A 71 -0.38 23.82 -5.48
C PRO A 71 -0.78 22.79 -6.56
N ALA A 72 -0.77 23.17 -7.84
CA ALA A 72 -1.12 22.28 -8.95
C ALA A 72 0.08 21.46 -9.47
N ALA A 73 1.31 21.85 -9.15
CA ALA A 73 2.52 21.23 -9.68
C ALA A 73 2.61 19.69 -9.45
N PRO A 74 2.30 19.16 -8.27
CA PRO A 74 2.31 17.70 -8.05
C PRO A 74 1.37 16.95 -8.98
N PHE A 75 0.17 17.51 -9.20
CA PHE A 75 -0.85 16.91 -10.08
C PHE A 75 -0.42 16.95 -11.55
N LEU A 76 0.16 18.07 -11.99
CA LEU A 76 0.66 18.21 -13.37
C LEU A 76 1.82 17.26 -13.65
N VAL A 77 2.78 17.16 -12.72
CA VAL A 77 3.89 16.20 -12.84
C VAL A 77 3.35 14.77 -12.87
N GLY A 78 2.41 14.43 -11.99
CA GLY A 78 1.76 13.12 -11.99
C GLY A 78 1.04 12.83 -13.32
N ALA A 79 0.29 13.78 -13.85
CA ALA A 79 -0.40 13.66 -15.15
C ALA A 79 0.59 13.42 -16.30
N VAL A 80 1.68 14.18 -16.36
CA VAL A 80 2.73 14.00 -17.38
C VAL A 80 3.35 12.61 -17.29
N VAL A 81 3.71 12.14 -16.09
CA VAL A 81 4.28 10.80 -15.89
C VAL A 81 3.31 9.71 -16.34
N VAL A 82 2.02 9.82 -16.01
CA VAL A 82 1.00 8.85 -16.42
C VAL A 82 0.79 8.87 -17.94
N LEU A 83 0.80 10.04 -18.58
CA LEU A 83 0.71 10.16 -20.02
C LEU A 83 1.92 9.54 -20.73
N LEU A 84 3.13 9.79 -20.24
CA LEU A 84 4.35 9.18 -20.76
C LEU A 84 4.31 7.65 -20.61
N LEU A 85 3.86 7.16 -19.46
CA LEU A 85 3.66 5.73 -19.24
C LEU A 85 2.63 5.15 -20.22
N GLY A 86 1.51 5.82 -20.42
CA GLY A 86 0.47 5.42 -21.37
C GLY A 86 1.01 5.39 -22.81
N ALA A 87 1.75 6.42 -23.22
CA ALA A 87 2.40 6.46 -24.53
C ALA A 87 3.43 5.34 -24.70
N TYR A 88 4.20 5.03 -23.66
CA TYR A 88 5.16 3.92 -23.67
C TYR A 88 4.46 2.55 -23.77
N PHE A 89 3.38 2.32 -23.05
CA PHE A 89 2.57 1.10 -23.21
C PHE A 89 1.95 0.98 -24.61
N PHE A 90 1.50 2.10 -25.16
CA PHE A 90 0.95 2.12 -26.51
C PHE A 90 2.01 1.78 -27.54
N TYR A 91 3.22 2.35 -27.40
CA TYR A 91 4.38 2.00 -28.24
C TYR A 91 4.74 0.52 -28.16
N LEU A 92 4.83 -0.05 -26.95
CA LEU A 92 5.11 -1.48 -26.76
C LEU A 92 4.04 -2.36 -27.40
N ARG A 93 2.76 -1.99 -27.30
CA ARG A 93 1.66 -2.74 -27.92
C ARG A 93 1.75 -2.78 -29.45
N PHE A 94 2.23 -1.71 -30.10
CA PHE A 94 2.46 -1.71 -31.54
C PHE A 94 3.73 -2.46 -31.97
N SER A 95 4.69 -2.54 -31.08
CA SER A 95 5.97 -3.25 -31.32
C SER A 95 5.85 -4.75 -31.06
N ASP A 96 4.93 -5.16 -30.20
CA ASP A 96 4.73 -6.55 -29.83
C ASP A 96 3.69 -7.25 -30.70
N ASN A 97 4.11 -8.33 -31.28
CA ASN A 97 3.34 -9.31 -32.05
C ASN A 97 2.22 -9.98 -31.21
N PRO A 98 1.22 -10.63 -31.85
CA PRO A 98 -0.07 -11.07 -31.32
C PRO A 98 -0.06 -12.09 -30.16
N ALA A 99 1.00 -12.22 -29.43
CA ALA A 99 1.08 -13.03 -28.21
C ALA A 99 0.13 -12.59 -27.09
N LEU A 100 -0.50 -11.42 -27.18
CA LEU A 100 -1.59 -10.98 -26.31
C LEU A 100 -2.92 -11.72 -26.56
N GLY A 101 -2.99 -12.62 -27.55
CA GLY A 101 -4.04 -13.62 -27.76
C GLY A 101 -3.94 -14.80 -26.81
N GLY A 102 -3.10 -14.74 -25.77
CA GLY A 102 -2.97 -15.77 -24.74
C GLY A 102 -4.34 -16.09 -24.11
N LYS A 103 -4.61 -17.38 -23.92
CA LYS A 103 -5.81 -17.96 -23.33
C LYS A 103 -6.41 -17.01 -22.30
N ARG A 104 -7.63 -16.56 -22.55
CA ARG A 104 -8.43 -15.81 -21.56
C ARG A 104 -8.42 -16.61 -20.27
N VAL A 105 -7.58 -16.21 -19.32
CA VAL A 105 -7.70 -16.73 -17.95
C VAL A 105 -9.03 -16.18 -17.46
N ALA A 106 -10.00 -17.07 -17.30
CA ALA A 106 -11.29 -16.70 -16.78
C ALA A 106 -11.05 -16.03 -15.41
N VAL A 107 -11.31 -14.73 -15.33
CA VAL A 107 -11.19 -14.00 -14.08
C VAL A 107 -12.22 -14.59 -13.14
N ALA A 108 -11.77 -15.30 -12.11
CA ALA A 108 -12.65 -15.91 -11.13
C ALA A 108 -13.45 -14.79 -10.45
N ASN A 109 -14.78 -14.88 -10.50
CA ASN A 109 -15.65 -13.90 -9.85
C ASN A 109 -15.44 -13.98 -8.33
N PRO A 110 -14.85 -12.94 -7.68
CA PRO A 110 -14.50 -13.00 -6.27
C PRO A 110 -15.72 -13.17 -5.37
N ILE A 111 -16.88 -12.66 -5.77
CA ILE A 111 -18.12 -12.71 -4.97
C ILE A 111 -18.56 -14.16 -4.75
N ARG A 112 -18.41 -15.02 -5.76
CA ARG A 112 -18.78 -16.43 -5.66
C ARG A 112 -17.97 -17.20 -4.62
N TYR A 113 -16.72 -16.79 -4.40
CA TYR A 113 -15.80 -17.50 -3.50
C TYR A 113 -15.73 -16.90 -2.09
N LEU A 114 -16.36 -15.73 -1.86
CA LEU A 114 -16.41 -15.07 -0.55
C LEU A 114 -16.90 -15.99 0.58
N PRO A 115 -18.06 -16.70 0.47
CA PRO A 115 -18.52 -17.55 1.57
C PRO A 115 -17.53 -18.68 1.87
N ARG A 116 -16.95 -19.28 0.83
CA ARG A 116 -15.99 -20.37 0.97
C ARG A 116 -14.66 -19.90 1.58
N PHE A 117 -14.26 -18.66 1.29
CA PHE A 117 -13.07 -18.05 1.85
C PHE A 117 -13.22 -17.82 3.36
N PHE A 118 -14.31 -17.17 3.77
CA PHE A 118 -14.57 -16.83 5.17
C PHE A 118 -15.06 -18.03 6.02
N ALA A 119 -15.50 -19.11 5.40
CA ALA A 119 -15.77 -20.38 6.10
C ALA A 119 -14.48 -21.06 6.61
N GLN A 120 -13.31 -20.64 6.12
CA GLN A 120 -12.02 -21.17 6.57
C GLN A 120 -11.39 -20.25 7.62
N PRO A 121 -11.33 -20.61 8.94
CA PRO A 121 -10.85 -19.72 10.01
C PRO A 121 -9.42 -19.21 9.79
N ARG A 122 -8.57 -20.05 9.19
CA ARG A 122 -7.17 -19.67 8.88
C ARG A 122 -7.11 -18.58 7.82
N MET A 123 -7.96 -18.64 6.79
CA MET A 123 -8.02 -17.66 5.71
C MET A 123 -8.59 -16.33 6.23
N THR A 124 -9.64 -16.41 7.05
CA THR A 124 -10.23 -15.24 7.73
C THR A 124 -9.21 -14.52 8.60
N LEU A 125 -8.43 -15.28 9.41
CA LEU A 125 -7.38 -14.70 10.24
C LEU A 125 -6.31 -13.99 9.41
N VAL A 126 -5.85 -14.63 8.32
CA VAL A 126 -4.84 -14.04 7.42
C VAL A 126 -5.37 -12.79 6.74
N TYR A 127 -6.64 -12.79 6.33
CA TYR A 127 -7.31 -11.63 5.75
C TYR A 127 -7.38 -10.48 6.75
N LEU A 128 -7.82 -10.75 7.98
CA LEU A 128 -7.93 -9.76 9.04
C LEU A 128 -6.58 -9.14 9.40
N LEU A 129 -5.54 -9.96 9.59
CA LEU A 129 -4.18 -9.47 9.83
C LEU A 129 -3.69 -8.58 8.69
N SER A 130 -3.90 -9.00 7.44
CA SER A 130 -3.50 -8.20 6.28
C SER A 130 -4.30 -6.90 6.16
N ALA A 131 -5.60 -6.92 6.49
CA ALA A 131 -6.45 -5.73 6.49
C ALA A 131 -6.05 -4.74 7.59
N ILE A 132 -5.77 -5.21 8.81
CA ILE A 132 -5.28 -4.38 9.92
C ILE A 132 -3.96 -3.71 9.54
N ARG A 133 -3.02 -4.47 8.99
CA ARG A 133 -1.73 -3.93 8.53
C ARG A 133 -1.92 -2.87 7.45
N SER A 134 -2.73 -3.14 6.43
CA SER A 134 -3.03 -2.21 5.36
C SER A 134 -3.75 -0.96 5.88
N GLY A 135 -4.70 -1.13 6.79
CA GLY A 135 -5.40 -0.03 7.43
C GLY A 135 -4.48 0.85 8.27
N TRP A 136 -3.54 0.25 9.01
CA TRP A 136 -2.53 1.01 9.77
C TRP A 136 -1.70 1.90 8.85
N TRP A 137 -1.21 1.39 7.72
CA TRP A 137 -0.49 2.20 6.73
C TRP A 137 -1.37 3.30 6.13
N THR A 138 -2.62 3.00 5.81
CA THR A 138 -3.57 4.01 5.31
C THR A 138 -3.72 5.16 6.31
N MET A 139 -3.89 4.82 7.60
CA MET A 139 -3.96 5.83 8.66
C MET A 139 -2.66 6.61 8.80
N TYR A 140 -1.52 5.94 8.72
CA TYR A 140 -0.22 6.58 8.77
C TYR A 140 -0.07 7.65 7.69
N PHE A 141 -0.42 7.34 6.45
CA PHE A 141 -0.35 8.28 5.32
C PHE A 141 -1.28 9.49 5.48
N ILE A 142 -2.40 9.33 6.14
CA ILE A 142 -3.38 10.40 6.35
C ILE A 142 -3.03 11.23 7.57
N TYR A 143 -2.83 10.59 8.72
CA TYR A 143 -2.76 11.31 10.00
C TYR A 143 -1.37 11.84 10.34
N VAL A 144 -0.27 11.26 9.86
CA VAL A 144 1.07 11.78 10.16
C VAL A 144 1.29 13.17 9.56
N PRO A 145 0.95 13.45 8.28
CA PRO A 145 1.02 14.81 7.76
C PRO A 145 0.12 15.80 8.51
N ILE A 146 -1.12 15.40 8.83
CA ILE A 146 -2.05 16.24 9.59
C ILE A 146 -1.46 16.57 10.97
N PHE A 147 -0.95 15.57 11.68
CA PHE A 147 -0.28 15.76 12.97
C PHE A 147 0.88 16.75 12.87
N CYS A 148 1.74 16.65 11.86
CA CYS A 148 2.87 17.56 11.70
C CYS A 148 2.43 19.02 11.51
N VAL A 149 1.35 19.23 10.75
CA VAL A 149 0.80 20.58 10.54
C VAL A 149 0.16 21.10 11.84
N THR A 150 -0.66 20.32 12.52
CA THR A 150 -1.34 20.73 13.75
C THR A 150 -0.40 20.93 14.93
N ALA A 151 0.70 20.16 14.98
CA ALA A 151 1.76 20.30 15.98
C ALA A 151 2.77 21.44 15.66
N GLY A 152 2.58 22.20 14.57
CA GLY A 152 3.47 23.31 14.19
C GLY A 152 4.80 22.88 13.57
N LEU A 153 4.98 21.59 13.23
CA LEU A 153 6.21 21.06 12.60
C LEU A 153 6.28 21.35 11.10
N GLY A 154 5.16 21.71 10.49
CA GLY A 154 5.05 22.05 9.06
C GLY A 154 4.80 20.87 8.14
N GLU A 155 4.30 21.18 6.94
CA GLU A 155 3.92 20.18 5.92
C GLU A 155 5.13 19.37 5.41
N THR A 156 6.27 20.01 5.25
CA THR A 156 7.50 19.37 4.74
C THR A 156 7.95 18.24 5.67
N MET A 157 7.84 18.46 7.00
CA MET A 157 8.17 17.43 7.99
C MET A 157 7.23 16.22 7.86
N GLY A 158 5.94 16.47 7.65
CA GLY A 158 4.97 15.41 7.42
C GLY A 158 5.30 14.55 6.20
N GLY A 159 5.60 15.18 5.06
CA GLY A 159 6.05 14.50 3.86
C GLY A 159 7.36 13.71 4.06
N ALA A 160 8.33 14.30 4.75
CA ALA A 160 9.61 13.67 5.06
C ALA A 160 9.43 12.42 5.95
N LEU A 161 8.60 12.50 7.00
CA LEU A 161 8.33 11.37 7.89
C LEU A 161 7.67 10.19 7.16
N VAL A 162 6.70 10.48 6.31
CA VAL A 162 6.05 9.45 5.49
C VAL A 162 7.07 8.81 4.55
N SER A 163 7.86 9.60 3.85
CA SER A 163 8.90 9.11 2.94
C SER A 163 9.95 8.27 3.66
N LEU A 164 10.39 8.71 4.84
CA LEU A 164 11.36 7.97 5.67
C LEU A 164 10.78 6.64 6.17
N ALA A 165 9.54 6.63 6.64
CA ALA A 165 8.89 5.42 7.11
C ALA A 165 8.75 4.37 6.00
N VAL A 166 8.37 4.80 4.79
CA VAL A 166 8.26 3.88 3.65
C VAL A 166 9.64 3.41 3.18
N SER A 167 10.68 4.24 3.31
CA SER A 167 12.05 3.79 2.98
C SER A 167 12.50 2.61 3.84
N PHE A 168 11.99 2.47 5.08
CA PHE A 168 12.24 1.27 5.90
C PHE A 168 11.71 -0.01 5.26
N VAL A 169 10.66 0.05 4.43
CA VAL A 169 10.17 -1.11 3.69
C VAL A 169 11.23 -1.65 2.72
N MET A 170 12.11 -0.78 2.21
CA MET A 170 13.22 -1.21 1.35
C MET A 170 14.23 -2.09 2.12
N ALA A 171 14.26 -2.01 3.44
CA ALA A 171 15.09 -2.87 4.29
C ALA A 171 14.45 -4.26 4.55
N THR A 172 13.25 -4.53 4.05
CA THR A 172 12.54 -5.81 4.22
C THR A 172 13.38 -7.04 3.84
N PRO A 173 14.21 -7.02 2.76
CA PRO A 173 15.07 -8.15 2.44
C PRO A 173 16.08 -8.49 3.54
N LEU A 174 16.55 -7.50 4.29
CA LEU A 174 17.49 -7.70 5.40
C LEU A 174 16.83 -8.45 6.59
N LEU A 175 15.50 -8.31 6.72
CA LEU A 175 14.73 -8.98 7.78
C LEU A 175 14.52 -10.47 7.51
N ARG A 176 14.87 -10.96 6.31
CA ARG A 176 14.74 -12.38 5.94
C ARG A 176 15.46 -13.30 6.90
N GLY A 177 16.68 -12.92 7.32
CA GLY A 177 17.45 -13.67 8.31
C GLY A 177 16.75 -13.75 9.67
N THR A 178 16.15 -12.66 10.10
CA THR A 178 15.35 -12.57 11.34
C THR A 178 14.15 -13.50 11.29
N ILE A 179 13.42 -13.52 10.16
CA ILE A 179 12.27 -14.40 9.96
C ILE A 179 12.68 -15.87 9.98
N GLN A 180 13.81 -16.21 9.35
CA GLN A 180 14.33 -17.58 9.35
C GLN A 180 14.74 -18.05 10.76
N ARG A 181 15.37 -17.16 11.53
CA ARG A 181 15.89 -17.47 12.88
C ARG A 181 14.79 -17.57 13.94
N TYR A 182 13.85 -16.63 13.95
CA TYR A 182 12.84 -16.51 15.01
C TYR A 182 11.46 -17.08 14.63
N GLY A 183 11.24 -17.32 13.35
CA GLY A 183 9.98 -17.80 12.80
C GLY A 183 8.93 -16.70 12.61
N ILE A 184 8.04 -16.93 11.66
CA ILE A 184 7.00 -15.96 11.24
C ILE A 184 6.09 -15.54 12.40
N ARG A 185 5.68 -16.48 13.27
CA ARG A 185 4.74 -16.21 14.37
C ARG A 185 5.31 -15.19 15.36
N ARG A 186 6.57 -15.34 15.76
CA ARG A 186 7.20 -14.42 16.72
C ARG A 186 7.41 -13.04 16.09
N VAL A 187 7.87 -13.00 14.85
CA VAL A 187 8.06 -11.72 14.12
C VAL A 187 6.77 -10.95 14.02
N LEU A 188 5.65 -11.61 13.67
CA LEU A 188 4.33 -10.97 13.62
C LEU A 188 3.84 -10.52 15.00
N LEU A 189 4.00 -11.35 16.04
CA LEU A 189 3.61 -10.95 17.39
C LEU A 189 4.36 -9.69 17.82
N VAL A 190 5.67 -9.66 17.66
CA VAL A 190 6.49 -8.48 18.00
C VAL A 190 6.09 -7.28 17.13
N GLY A 191 5.88 -7.49 15.82
CA GLY A 191 5.49 -6.43 14.90
C GLY A 191 4.13 -5.79 15.26
N TYR A 192 3.08 -6.60 15.42
CA TYR A 192 1.74 -6.09 15.73
C TYR A 192 1.63 -5.51 17.15
N THR A 193 2.18 -6.20 18.16
CA THR A 193 2.15 -5.69 19.54
C THR A 193 3.01 -4.44 19.68
N GLY A 194 4.20 -4.42 19.09
CA GLY A 194 5.09 -3.26 19.09
C GLY A 194 4.46 -2.06 18.38
N ALA A 195 3.94 -2.24 17.16
CA ALA A 195 3.25 -1.18 16.44
C ALA A 195 2.06 -0.64 17.24
N GLY A 196 1.23 -1.52 17.81
CA GLY A 196 0.07 -1.12 18.61
C GLY A 196 0.44 -0.33 19.85
N LEU A 197 1.37 -0.85 20.68
CA LEU A 197 1.79 -0.20 21.93
C LEU A 197 2.45 1.16 21.65
N VAL A 198 3.32 1.23 20.65
CA VAL A 198 3.98 2.49 20.28
C VAL A 198 2.98 3.49 19.70
N THR A 199 1.99 3.05 18.93
CA THR A 199 0.92 3.93 18.42
C THR A 199 0.08 4.51 19.58
N ILE A 200 -0.21 3.71 20.61
CA ILE A 200 -0.85 4.22 21.85
C ILE A 200 0.06 5.25 22.53
N GLY A 201 1.37 4.99 22.59
CA GLY A 201 2.37 5.92 23.10
C GLY A 201 2.40 7.26 22.34
N VAL A 202 2.23 7.23 21.01
CA VAL A 202 2.09 8.46 20.20
C VAL A 202 0.90 9.27 20.70
N GLY A 203 -0.26 8.65 20.90
CA GLY A 203 -1.46 9.33 21.41
C GLY A 203 -1.21 9.98 22.78
N ALA A 204 -0.51 9.29 23.69
CA ALA A 204 -0.16 9.81 25.00
C ALA A 204 0.88 10.94 24.98
N SER A 205 1.67 11.07 23.89
CA SER A 205 2.77 12.03 23.73
C SER A 205 2.44 13.23 22.85
N MET A 206 1.14 13.47 22.55
CA MET A 206 0.70 14.58 21.67
C MET A 206 1.19 15.97 22.14
N GLY A 207 1.38 16.18 23.46
CA GLY A 207 1.95 17.39 24.02
C GLY A 207 3.45 17.57 23.81
N LEU A 208 4.17 16.56 23.30
CA LEU A 208 5.61 16.57 23.06
C LEU A 208 5.89 16.18 21.59
N PRO A 209 5.81 17.13 20.64
CA PRO A 209 5.83 16.84 19.21
C PRO A 209 7.04 16.01 18.75
N TYR A 210 8.23 16.33 19.22
CA TYR A 210 9.44 15.59 18.84
C TYR A 210 9.49 14.17 19.38
N LEU A 211 8.95 13.93 20.58
CA LEU A 211 8.81 12.58 21.13
C LEU A 211 7.80 11.77 20.30
N ALA A 212 6.66 12.39 19.96
CA ALA A 212 5.65 11.77 19.12
C ALA A 212 6.23 11.38 17.74
N VAL A 213 7.03 12.24 17.12
CA VAL A 213 7.76 11.96 15.86
C VAL A 213 8.66 10.72 16.00
N GLY A 214 9.45 10.65 17.07
CA GLY A 214 10.30 9.47 17.33
C GLY A 214 9.49 8.19 17.47
N LEU A 215 8.36 8.23 18.20
CA LEU A 215 7.46 7.10 18.36
C LEU A 215 6.74 6.73 17.04
N ILE A 216 6.35 7.71 16.24
CA ILE A 216 5.76 7.46 14.91
C ILE A 216 6.72 6.66 14.01
N LEU A 217 8.00 7.03 13.98
CA LEU A 217 9.01 6.29 13.22
C LEU A 217 9.27 4.91 13.81
N LEU A 218 9.28 4.78 15.13
CA LEU A 218 9.42 3.49 15.79
C LEU A 218 8.24 2.56 15.50
N ALA A 219 7.01 3.09 15.49
CA ALA A 219 5.81 2.33 15.09
C ALA A 219 5.92 1.84 13.64
N ALA A 220 6.44 2.69 12.73
CA ALA A 220 6.68 2.30 11.34
C ALA A 220 7.69 1.15 11.21
N LEU A 221 8.75 1.14 12.02
CA LEU A 221 9.71 0.01 12.04
C LEU A 221 9.02 -1.30 12.45
N PHE A 222 8.14 -1.29 13.45
CA PHE A 222 7.37 -2.47 13.82
C PHE A 222 6.36 -2.88 12.73
N ALA A 223 5.74 -1.93 12.03
CA ALA A 223 4.88 -2.23 10.90
C ALA A 223 5.65 -2.88 9.74
N VAL A 224 6.88 -2.45 9.47
CA VAL A 224 7.77 -3.06 8.47
C VAL A 224 8.15 -4.50 8.84
N LEU A 225 8.26 -4.86 10.12
CA LEU A 225 8.40 -6.25 10.53
C LEU A 225 7.20 -7.10 10.07
N CYS A 226 5.98 -6.57 10.15
CA CYS A 226 4.79 -7.24 9.64
C CYS A 226 4.81 -7.34 8.11
N ASP A 227 5.29 -6.31 7.41
CA ASP A 227 5.41 -6.28 5.96
C ASP A 227 6.45 -7.28 5.44
N SER A 228 7.50 -7.54 6.20
CA SER A 228 8.56 -8.50 5.85
C SER A 228 8.04 -9.93 5.68
N VAL A 229 6.95 -10.28 6.34
CA VAL A 229 6.25 -11.56 6.15
C VAL A 229 5.35 -11.52 4.91
N GLY A 230 4.82 -10.35 4.57
CA GLY A 230 4.03 -10.10 3.38
C GLY A 230 2.89 -11.08 3.17
N ASN A 231 2.73 -11.55 1.94
CA ASN A 231 1.69 -12.51 1.57
C ASN A 231 2.04 -13.98 1.91
N THR A 232 3.18 -14.22 2.58
CA THR A 232 3.61 -15.59 2.93
C THR A 232 2.58 -16.33 3.79
N LEU A 233 1.86 -15.59 4.66
CA LEU A 233 0.77 -16.15 5.46
C LEU A 233 -0.34 -16.71 4.57
N PHE A 234 -0.75 -15.97 3.56
CA PHE A 234 -1.77 -16.40 2.60
C PHE A 234 -1.31 -17.66 1.87
N TYR A 235 -0.09 -17.66 1.32
CA TYR A 235 0.43 -18.81 0.59
C TYR A 235 0.60 -20.07 1.43
N ARG A 236 0.79 -19.94 2.74
CA ARG A 236 0.84 -21.06 3.69
C ARG A 236 -0.54 -21.52 4.14
N ALA A 237 -1.53 -20.64 4.16
CA ALA A 237 -2.88 -20.96 4.60
C ALA A 237 -3.74 -21.57 3.49
N VAL A 238 -3.54 -21.14 2.24
CA VAL A 238 -4.35 -21.56 1.07
C VAL A 238 -3.89 -22.91 0.53
N ARG A 239 -4.86 -23.74 0.18
CA ARG A 239 -4.60 -25.02 -0.53
C ARG A 239 -4.13 -24.76 -1.95
N SER A 240 -3.20 -25.57 -2.47
CA SER A 240 -2.54 -25.34 -3.76
C SER A 240 -3.52 -25.23 -4.93
N TRP A 241 -4.60 -26.00 -4.92
CA TRP A 241 -5.61 -26.01 -5.99
C TRP A 241 -6.62 -24.85 -5.91
N GLU A 242 -6.74 -24.18 -4.76
CA GLU A 242 -7.66 -23.05 -4.55
C GLU A 242 -6.96 -21.68 -4.66
N ARG A 243 -5.65 -21.65 -4.88
CA ARG A 243 -4.85 -20.40 -4.83
C ARG A 243 -5.37 -19.32 -5.75
N SER A 244 -5.71 -19.66 -6.99
CA SER A 244 -6.16 -18.67 -7.99
C SER A 244 -7.47 -18.00 -7.57
N GLU A 245 -8.43 -18.79 -7.09
CA GLU A 245 -9.75 -18.32 -6.69
C GLU A 245 -9.70 -17.54 -5.38
N MET A 246 -8.97 -18.07 -4.39
CA MET A 246 -8.83 -17.44 -3.09
C MET A 246 -7.95 -16.18 -3.12
N ALA A 247 -7.00 -16.07 -4.08
CA ALA A 247 -6.16 -14.89 -4.24
C ALA A 247 -6.97 -13.66 -4.68
N THR A 248 -8.03 -13.83 -5.48
CA THR A 248 -8.90 -12.72 -5.89
C THR A 248 -9.67 -12.15 -4.71
N VAL A 249 -10.20 -13.03 -3.84
CA VAL A 249 -10.86 -12.61 -2.59
C VAL A 249 -9.84 -11.98 -1.63
N PHE A 250 -8.68 -12.62 -1.45
CA PHE A 250 -7.64 -12.09 -0.58
C PHE A 250 -7.20 -10.69 -1.00
N GLY A 251 -7.01 -10.44 -2.30
CA GLY A 251 -6.57 -9.13 -2.79
C GLY A 251 -7.49 -7.96 -2.40
N SER A 252 -8.76 -8.23 -2.12
CA SER A 252 -9.73 -7.19 -1.72
C SER A 252 -9.43 -6.55 -0.36
N TYR A 253 -8.58 -7.16 0.49
CA TYR A 253 -8.26 -6.61 1.81
C TYR A 253 -7.73 -5.17 1.74
N ARG A 254 -6.99 -4.82 0.69
CA ARG A 254 -6.46 -3.47 0.49
C ARG A 254 -7.57 -2.45 0.29
N SER A 255 -8.49 -2.74 -0.63
CA SER A 255 -9.63 -1.85 -0.91
C SER A 255 -10.57 -1.75 0.29
N VAL A 256 -10.84 -2.88 0.96
CA VAL A 256 -11.67 -2.89 2.17
C VAL A 256 -11.02 -2.06 3.28
N SER A 257 -9.73 -2.24 3.52
CA SER A 257 -9.04 -1.47 4.57
C SER A 257 -8.95 0.01 4.26
N SER A 258 -8.69 0.38 3.00
CA SER A 258 -8.60 1.81 2.60
C SER A 258 -9.93 2.56 2.71
N LEU A 259 -11.06 1.86 2.67
CA LEU A 259 -12.39 2.43 2.87
C LEU A 259 -12.85 2.36 4.33
N ALA A 260 -12.69 1.18 4.97
CA ALA A 260 -13.23 0.94 6.29
C ALA A 260 -12.48 1.71 7.39
N PHE A 261 -11.15 1.75 7.35
CA PHE A 261 -10.38 2.39 8.44
C PHE A 261 -10.59 3.91 8.50
N PRO A 262 -10.49 4.68 7.40
CA PRO A 262 -10.82 6.11 7.45
C PRO A 262 -12.26 6.37 7.93
N GLY A 263 -13.22 5.54 7.48
CA GLY A 263 -14.61 5.65 7.93
C GLY A 263 -14.80 5.42 9.42
N VAL A 264 -14.16 4.39 9.97
CA VAL A 264 -14.20 4.12 11.43
C VAL A 264 -13.53 5.25 12.22
N TYR A 265 -12.37 5.72 11.79
CA TYR A 265 -11.65 6.80 12.48
C TYR A 265 -12.38 8.13 12.40
N SER A 266 -12.97 8.47 11.25
CA SER A 266 -13.78 9.69 11.14
C SER A 266 -15.00 9.64 12.07
N GLY A 267 -15.62 8.46 12.23
CA GLY A 267 -16.70 8.26 13.19
C GLY A 267 -16.25 8.43 14.64
N VAL A 268 -15.04 7.97 15.00
CA VAL A 268 -14.48 8.14 16.35
C VAL A 268 -14.10 9.61 16.62
N LEU A 269 -13.63 10.34 15.61
CA LEU A 269 -13.26 11.76 15.76
C LEU A 269 -14.47 12.70 15.75
N ALA A 270 -15.65 12.23 15.33
CA ALA A 270 -16.89 13.01 15.34
C ALA A 270 -17.61 12.97 16.70
N ILE A 271 -17.16 12.13 17.64
CA ILE A 271 -17.64 12.00 19.03
C ILE A 271 -16.78 12.87 19.95
#